data_9479c86ad3cfe24e385fa8b5455a7ccb
#
_entry.id   9479c86ad3cfe24e385fa8b5455a7ccb
#
_cell.length_a   1.000
_cell.length_b   1.000
_cell.length_c   1.000
_cell.angle_alpha   90.00
_cell.angle_beta   90.00
_cell.angle_gamma   90.00
#
_symmetry.space_group_name_H-M   'P 1'
#
loop_
_entity.id
_entity.type
_entity.pdbx_description
1 polymer ?
#
loop_
_entity_poly.entity_id
_entity_poly.type
_entity_poly.pdbx_seq_one_letter_code
_entity_poly.pdbx_strand_id
1 'polypeptide(L)'
;MICIEVEGLTKQFGPKKVVDGLSFSLPMHTSTALIGPNGAGKTTALSMLAHLMEPTSGKIIMPNIKDMRSAIGFLPQYPQFYSWLTALEYMEMVASLSNLDKRTLKSECKKMLSFVGLEDAMNKKTVTFSGGMKQRLGIAQALVHKPKLLLLDEPVSALDPVGRREVMNLLKEVQEQTTILYSTHILNDAEEMTDQLLFLRDGQLVEQGSLQRVKEKFQEPRYKITFSHENEAQQFTEQTAFQTQRAKNIVYVEVLENRPTMQQLLQQLVASPYDVLKVERQTASLEEIFMKVAGENATI
;
A
#
# COMPACT_ATOMS: atom_id res chain seq x y z
N MET A 1 2.30 9.25 18.47
CA MET A 1 1.13 8.65 19.18
C MET A 1 0.66 7.45 18.38
N ILE A 2 0.13 6.43 19.04
CA ILE A 2 -0.42 5.23 18.40
C ILE A 2 -1.91 5.45 18.13
N CYS A 3 -2.37 5.10 16.93
CA CYS A 3 -3.77 5.13 16.52
C CYS A 3 -4.50 3.85 16.93
N ILE A 4 -3.89 2.70 16.63
CA ILE A 4 -4.42 1.37 16.94
C ILE A 4 -3.28 0.43 17.34
N GLU A 5 -3.55 -0.43 18.29
CA GLU A 5 -2.67 -1.52 18.75
C GLU A 5 -3.42 -2.84 18.64
N VAL A 6 -2.74 -3.84 18.10
CA VAL A 6 -3.26 -5.18 17.84
C VAL A 6 -2.37 -6.20 18.52
N GLU A 7 -2.95 -7.04 19.36
CA GLU A 7 -2.24 -8.03 20.16
C GLU A 7 -2.79 -9.44 19.91
N GLY A 8 -1.98 -10.32 19.36
CA GLY A 8 -2.26 -11.74 19.17
C GLY A 8 -3.53 -12.03 18.36
N LEU A 9 -3.91 -11.15 17.42
CA LEU A 9 -5.16 -11.24 16.67
C LEU A 9 -5.19 -12.52 15.84
N THR A 10 -6.20 -13.38 16.10
CA THR A 10 -6.32 -14.70 15.47
C THR A 10 -7.72 -14.92 14.96
N LYS A 11 -7.83 -15.50 13.75
CA LYS A 11 -9.09 -16.00 13.19
C LYS A 11 -8.94 -17.41 12.68
N GLN A 12 -9.78 -18.28 13.21
CA GLN A 12 -9.84 -19.69 12.83
C GLN A 12 -11.21 -20.03 12.24
N PHE A 13 -11.24 -20.75 11.14
CA PHE A 13 -12.44 -21.32 10.54
C PHE A 13 -12.28 -22.84 10.49
N GLY A 14 -13.05 -23.54 11.34
CA GLY A 14 -12.87 -24.97 11.52
C GLY A 14 -11.42 -25.30 11.95
N PRO A 15 -10.71 -26.19 11.24
CA PRO A 15 -9.32 -26.52 11.56
C PRO A 15 -8.30 -25.50 11.06
N LYS A 16 -8.68 -24.58 10.15
CA LYS A 16 -7.76 -23.67 9.49
C LYS A 16 -7.68 -22.32 10.19
N LYS A 17 -6.49 -21.95 10.66
CA LYS A 17 -6.17 -20.57 11.05
C LYS A 17 -5.87 -19.75 9.80
N VAL A 18 -6.70 -18.74 9.54
CA VAL A 18 -6.53 -17.83 8.39
C VAL A 18 -5.72 -16.61 8.80
N VAL A 19 -5.84 -16.21 10.08
CA VAL A 19 -5.01 -15.20 10.73
C VAL A 19 -4.53 -15.81 12.03
N ASP A 20 -3.23 -15.76 12.30
CA ASP A 20 -2.60 -16.46 13.41
C ASP A 20 -1.65 -15.53 14.19
N GLY A 21 -2.14 -14.97 15.29
CA GLY A 21 -1.33 -14.24 16.26
C GLY A 21 -0.77 -12.90 15.79
N LEU A 22 -1.47 -12.14 14.92
CA LEU A 22 -0.98 -10.85 14.47
C LEU A 22 -0.82 -9.85 15.61
N SER A 23 0.37 -9.24 15.71
CA SER A 23 0.67 -8.21 16.70
C SER A 23 1.42 -7.07 16.02
N PHE A 24 0.84 -5.87 16.04
CA PHE A 24 1.42 -4.66 15.45
C PHE A 24 0.76 -3.40 16.01
N SER A 25 1.36 -2.25 15.77
CA SER A 25 0.77 -0.95 16.08
C SER A 25 0.90 0.00 14.90
N LEU A 26 -0.11 0.86 14.70
CA LEU A 26 -0.10 1.89 13.67
C LEU A 26 0.05 3.26 14.31
N PRO A 27 1.09 4.03 13.95
CA PRO A 27 1.21 5.43 14.35
C PRO A 27 0.09 6.29 13.76
N MET A 28 -0.28 7.38 14.45
CA MET A 28 -1.25 8.34 13.90
C MET A 28 -0.71 9.01 12.64
N HIS A 29 -1.61 9.30 11.70
CA HIS A 29 -1.31 10.03 10.46
C HIS A 29 -0.22 9.37 9.60
N THR A 30 -0.17 8.04 9.62
CA THR A 30 0.69 7.24 8.75
C THR A 30 -0.14 6.41 7.77
N SER A 31 0.44 6.14 6.62
CA SER A 31 -0.06 5.17 5.66
C SER A 31 0.69 3.86 5.82
N THR A 32 -0.03 2.77 6.08
CA THR A 32 0.54 1.44 6.25
C THR A 32 0.00 0.49 5.19
N ALA A 33 0.89 -0.18 4.46
CA ALA A 33 0.52 -1.23 3.52
C ALA A 33 0.54 -2.61 4.18
N LEU A 34 -0.56 -3.34 4.08
CA LEU A 34 -0.67 -4.76 4.41
C LEU A 34 -0.46 -5.57 3.13
N ILE A 35 0.75 -6.09 2.95
CA ILE A 35 1.21 -6.78 1.75
C ILE A 35 1.22 -8.29 1.99
N GLY A 36 0.86 -9.05 0.98
CA GLY A 36 0.92 -10.52 1.04
C GLY A 36 0.25 -11.16 -0.18
N PRO A 37 0.52 -12.44 -0.46
CA PRO A 37 -0.12 -13.16 -1.56
C PRO A 37 -1.63 -13.29 -1.35
N ASN A 38 -2.33 -13.72 -2.39
CA ASN A 38 -3.76 -14.04 -2.27
C ASN A 38 -3.95 -15.20 -1.27
N GLY A 39 -4.94 -15.04 -0.40
CA GLY A 39 -5.19 -16.02 0.67
C GLY A 39 -4.31 -15.87 1.93
N ALA A 40 -3.39 -14.90 1.98
CA ALA A 40 -2.56 -14.66 3.17
C ALA A 40 -3.34 -14.20 4.42
N GLY A 41 -4.62 -13.84 4.29
CA GLY A 41 -5.45 -13.40 5.40
C GLY A 41 -5.70 -11.88 5.48
N LYS A 42 -5.27 -11.09 4.48
CA LYS A 42 -5.39 -9.61 4.47
C LYS A 42 -6.83 -9.12 4.68
N THR A 43 -7.76 -9.54 3.83
CA THR A 43 -9.18 -9.18 3.95
C THR A 43 -9.78 -9.61 5.28
N THR A 44 -9.40 -10.79 5.80
CA THR A 44 -9.87 -11.29 7.10
C THR A 44 -9.35 -10.40 8.23
N ALA A 45 -8.07 -10.02 8.19
CA ALA A 45 -7.48 -9.11 9.17
C ALA A 45 -8.17 -7.74 9.15
N LEU A 46 -8.36 -7.14 7.96
CA LEU A 46 -9.08 -5.87 7.81
C LEU A 46 -10.53 -5.96 8.30
N SER A 47 -11.23 -7.08 8.03
CA SER A 47 -12.61 -7.28 8.49
C SER A 47 -12.72 -7.38 10.01
N MET A 48 -11.73 -7.99 10.68
CA MET A 48 -11.67 -8.01 12.14
C MET A 48 -11.39 -6.60 12.71
N LEU A 49 -10.45 -5.87 12.13
CA LEU A 49 -10.13 -4.50 12.52
C LEU A 49 -11.33 -3.56 12.33
N ALA A 50 -12.12 -3.77 11.27
CA ALA A 50 -13.36 -3.02 11.01
C ALA A 50 -14.55 -3.45 11.90
N HIS A 51 -14.36 -4.41 12.81
CA HIS A 51 -15.44 -5.01 13.62
C HIS A 51 -16.61 -5.59 12.78
N LEU A 52 -16.32 -6.04 11.56
CA LEU A 52 -17.26 -6.78 10.70
C LEU A 52 -17.20 -8.29 10.99
N MET A 53 -16.13 -8.73 11.65
CA MET A 53 -15.89 -10.11 12.00
C MET A 53 -15.27 -10.19 13.40
N GLU A 54 -15.83 -11.01 14.27
CA GLU A 54 -15.26 -11.26 15.58
C GLU A 54 -13.99 -12.12 15.49
N PRO A 55 -12.88 -11.72 16.13
CA PRO A 55 -11.70 -12.56 16.23
C PRO A 55 -11.96 -13.82 17.06
N THR A 56 -11.22 -14.90 16.80
CA THR A 56 -11.24 -16.09 17.65
C THR A 56 -10.48 -15.84 18.96
N SER A 57 -9.40 -15.06 18.91
CA SER A 57 -8.65 -14.58 20.06
C SER A 57 -7.85 -13.33 19.70
N GLY A 58 -7.24 -12.69 20.72
CA GLY A 58 -6.49 -11.46 20.57
C GLY A 58 -7.29 -10.22 20.93
N LYS A 59 -6.66 -9.06 20.82
CA LYS A 59 -7.25 -7.78 21.20
C LYS A 59 -6.95 -6.71 20.15
N ILE A 60 -7.90 -5.78 19.97
CA ILE A 60 -7.78 -4.59 19.17
C ILE A 60 -8.06 -3.40 20.09
N ILE A 61 -7.13 -2.46 20.18
CA ILE A 61 -7.19 -1.36 21.11
C ILE A 61 -6.97 -0.05 20.33
N MET A 62 -7.89 0.88 20.42
CA MET A 62 -7.72 2.27 19.99
C MET A 62 -7.66 3.18 21.22
N PRO A 63 -6.49 3.74 21.57
CA PRO A 63 -6.34 4.55 22.78
C PRO A 63 -7.30 5.75 22.78
N ASN A 64 -7.97 5.96 23.93
CA ASN A 64 -8.93 7.05 24.14
C ASN A 64 -10.21 7.01 23.27
N ILE A 65 -10.51 5.89 22.61
CA ILE A 65 -11.72 5.68 21.84
C ILE A 65 -12.61 4.66 22.55
N LYS A 66 -13.84 5.07 22.92
CA LYS A 66 -14.80 4.17 23.57
C LYS A 66 -15.58 3.33 22.55
N ASP A 67 -15.99 3.94 21.46
CA ASP A 67 -16.68 3.28 20.34
C ASP A 67 -15.77 3.30 19.12
N MET A 68 -15.08 2.16 18.88
CA MET A 68 -14.14 2.02 17.77
C MET A 68 -14.84 2.10 16.41
N ARG A 69 -16.10 1.64 16.30
CA ARG A 69 -16.82 1.67 15.02
C ARG A 69 -17.05 3.09 14.52
N SER A 70 -17.29 4.05 15.43
CA SER A 70 -17.43 5.46 15.06
C SER A 70 -16.13 6.11 14.60
N ALA A 71 -14.98 5.52 14.94
CA ALA A 71 -13.66 6.04 14.61
C ALA A 71 -13.00 5.34 13.41
N ILE A 72 -13.65 4.32 12.83
CA ILE A 72 -13.11 3.51 11.74
C ILE A 72 -13.96 3.71 10.48
N GLY A 73 -13.32 4.05 9.37
CA GLY A 73 -13.89 3.97 8.03
C GLY A 73 -13.40 2.70 7.33
N PHE A 74 -14.27 2.03 6.58
CA PHE A 74 -13.92 0.81 5.87
C PHE A 74 -14.39 0.83 4.43
N LEU A 75 -13.47 0.53 3.51
CA LEU A 75 -13.74 0.28 2.10
C LEU A 75 -13.46 -1.19 1.78
N PRO A 76 -14.47 -1.99 1.44
CA PRO A 76 -14.26 -3.35 0.96
C PRO A 76 -13.72 -3.36 -0.48
N GLN A 77 -13.11 -4.46 -0.91
CA GLN A 77 -12.55 -4.63 -2.25
C GLN A 77 -13.59 -4.38 -3.37
N TYR A 78 -14.84 -4.80 -3.15
CA TYR A 78 -15.95 -4.62 -4.07
C TYR A 78 -17.11 -3.90 -3.37
N PRO A 79 -17.08 -2.56 -3.31
CA PRO A 79 -18.14 -1.80 -2.66
C PRO A 79 -19.47 -1.94 -3.42
N GLN A 80 -20.55 -2.17 -2.67
CA GLN A 80 -21.90 -2.34 -3.19
C GLN A 80 -22.75 -1.12 -2.83
N PHE A 81 -23.55 -0.67 -3.78
CA PHE A 81 -24.41 0.51 -3.64
C PHE A 81 -25.83 0.18 -4.04
N TYR A 82 -26.80 0.88 -3.48
CA TYR A 82 -28.19 0.78 -3.90
C TYR A 82 -28.37 1.41 -5.27
N SER A 83 -28.60 0.59 -6.29
CA SER A 83 -28.61 0.96 -7.71
C SER A 83 -29.63 2.05 -8.09
N TRP A 84 -30.68 2.21 -7.29
CA TRP A 84 -31.76 3.19 -7.50
C TRP A 84 -31.50 4.56 -6.88
N LEU A 85 -30.53 4.67 -5.97
CA LEU A 85 -30.14 5.94 -5.34
C LEU A 85 -29.12 6.68 -6.21
N THR A 86 -29.21 8.01 -6.17
CA THR A 86 -28.10 8.86 -6.64
C THR A 86 -26.94 8.80 -5.65
N ALA A 87 -25.74 9.24 -6.07
CA ALA A 87 -24.61 9.28 -5.18
C ALA A 87 -24.86 10.15 -3.96
N LEU A 88 -25.52 11.30 -4.13
CA LEU A 88 -25.85 12.20 -3.03
C LEU A 88 -26.86 11.56 -2.06
N GLU A 89 -27.96 10.98 -2.57
CA GLU A 89 -28.93 10.27 -1.73
C GLU A 89 -28.32 9.12 -0.96
N TYR A 90 -27.41 8.35 -1.61
CA TYR A 90 -26.67 7.29 -0.96
C TYR A 90 -25.79 7.84 0.16
N MET A 91 -25.03 8.91 -0.09
CA MET A 91 -24.18 9.54 0.91
C MET A 91 -24.98 10.14 2.08
N GLU A 92 -26.12 10.78 1.81
CA GLU A 92 -27.02 11.30 2.85
C GLU A 92 -27.57 10.16 3.72
N MET A 93 -27.94 9.03 3.10
CA MET A 93 -28.39 7.83 3.82
C MET A 93 -27.30 7.31 4.76
N VAL A 94 -26.07 7.09 4.24
CA VAL A 94 -24.96 6.58 5.04
C VAL A 94 -24.57 7.56 6.14
N ALA A 95 -24.45 8.84 5.82
CA ALA A 95 -24.10 9.89 6.78
C ALA A 95 -25.14 10.01 7.92
N SER A 96 -26.42 9.72 7.63
CA SER A 96 -27.49 9.74 8.66
C SER A 96 -27.33 8.63 9.72
N LEU A 97 -26.59 7.58 9.43
CA LEU A 97 -26.26 6.51 10.39
C LEU A 97 -25.09 6.90 11.31
N SER A 98 -24.41 8.00 10.98
CA SER A 98 -23.32 8.55 11.78
C SER A 98 -23.85 9.67 12.68
N ASN A 99 -23.08 10.07 13.69
CA ASN A 99 -23.45 11.16 14.60
C ASN A 99 -23.24 12.56 13.99
N LEU A 100 -23.48 12.73 12.68
CA LEU A 100 -23.37 14.01 12.00
C LEU A 100 -24.60 14.89 12.28
N ASP A 101 -24.38 16.20 12.44
CA ASP A 101 -25.48 17.16 12.62
C ASP A 101 -26.36 17.18 11.35
N LYS A 102 -27.64 16.88 11.52
CA LYS A 102 -28.64 16.84 10.42
C LYS A 102 -28.69 18.13 9.60
N ARG A 103 -28.37 19.30 10.22
CA ARG A 103 -28.37 20.60 9.54
C ARG A 103 -27.22 20.72 8.52
N THR A 104 -26.08 20.11 8.78
CA THR A 104 -24.88 20.20 7.93
C THR A 104 -24.68 18.96 7.07
N LEU A 105 -25.43 17.88 7.36
CA LEU A 105 -25.24 16.56 6.72
C LEU A 105 -25.18 16.65 5.19
N LYS A 106 -26.18 17.29 4.56
CA LYS A 106 -26.22 17.39 3.09
C LYS A 106 -25.05 18.20 2.53
N SER A 107 -24.63 19.27 3.19
CA SER A 107 -23.47 20.06 2.77
C SER A 107 -22.17 19.30 2.92
N GLU A 108 -22.00 18.51 3.99
CA GLU A 108 -20.81 17.66 4.19
C GLU A 108 -20.78 16.52 3.15
N CYS A 109 -21.92 15.91 2.82
CA CYS A 109 -21.99 14.91 1.75
C CYS A 109 -21.58 15.48 0.39
N LYS A 110 -22.05 16.70 0.04
CA LYS A 110 -21.64 17.37 -1.21
C LYS A 110 -20.15 17.67 -1.22
N LYS A 111 -19.60 18.22 -0.13
CA LYS A 111 -18.16 18.47 -0.01
C LYS A 111 -17.35 17.19 -0.19
N MET A 112 -17.78 16.10 0.43
CA MET A 112 -17.12 14.80 0.31
C MET A 112 -17.18 14.26 -1.11
N LEU A 113 -18.32 14.39 -1.82
CA LEU A 113 -18.43 13.99 -3.22
C LEU A 113 -17.54 14.84 -4.14
N SER A 114 -17.46 16.16 -3.91
CA SER A 114 -16.52 17.02 -4.63
C SER A 114 -15.07 16.62 -4.33
N PHE A 115 -14.74 16.37 -3.08
CA PHE A 115 -13.39 15.94 -2.65
C PHE A 115 -12.91 14.67 -3.37
N VAL A 116 -13.79 13.68 -3.56
CA VAL A 116 -13.45 12.45 -4.30
C VAL A 116 -13.62 12.58 -5.82
N GLY A 117 -13.86 13.79 -6.35
CA GLY A 117 -14.01 14.03 -7.79
C GLY A 117 -15.31 13.48 -8.39
N LEU A 118 -16.41 13.47 -7.62
CA LEU A 118 -17.74 13.03 -8.06
C LEU A 118 -18.77 14.18 -8.09
N GLU A 119 -18.32 15.44 -8.15
CA GLU A 119 -19.19 16.61 -8.15
C GLU A 119 -20.22 16.58 -9.30
N ASP A 120 -19.78 16.35 -10.54
CA ASP A 120 -20.63 16.28 -11.75
C ASP A 120 -21.53 15.03 -11.80
N ALA A 121 -21.29 14.07 -10.90
CA ALA A 121 -22.00 12.81 -10.85
C ALA A 121 -22.88 12.65 -9.61
N MET A 122 -22.89 13.64 -8.70
CA MET A 122 -23.60 13.51 -7.42
C MET A 122 -25.11 13.24 -7.56
N ASN A 123 -25.73 13.70 -8.65
CA ASN A 123 -27.15 13.49 -8.94
C ASN A 123 -27.39 12.31 -9.90
N LYS A 124 -26.35 11.57 -10.32
CA LYS A 124 -26.50 10.39 -11.17
C LYS A 124 -26.72 9.15 -10.28
N LYS A 125 -27.52 8.20 -10.77
CA LYS A 125 -27.77 6.94 -10.08
C LYS A 125 -26.50 6.08 -10.05
N THR A 126 -26.25 5.42 -8.92
CA THR A 126 -25.03 4.61 -8.71
C THR A 126 -24.91 3.42 -9.69
N VAL A 127 -26.02 2.94 -10.26
CA VAL A 127 -26.00 1.91 -11.30
C VAL A 127 -25.24 2.33 -12.55
N THR A 128 -25.19 3.64 -12.84
CA THR A 128 -24.49 4.17 -14.02
C THR A 128 -23.01 4.42 -13.80
N PHE A 129 -22.50 4.16 -12.58
CA PHE A 129 -21.12 4.44 -12.22
C PHE A 129 -20.14 3.42 -12.81
N SER A 130 -19.04 3.93 -13.35
CA SER A 130 -17.88 3.10 -13.69
C SER A 130 -17.24 2.49 -12.42
N GLY A 131 -16.36 1.52 -12.59
CA GLY A 131 -15.59 0.93 -11.48
C GLY A 131 -14.87 1.98 -10.65
N GLY A 132 -14.18 2.93 -11.30
CA GLY A 132 -13.49 4.02 -10.63
C GLY A 132 -14.42 4.97 -9.87
N MET A 133 -15.58 5.30 -10.44
CA MET A 133 -16.60 6.12 -9.75
C MET A 133 -17.16 5.40 -8.52
N LYS A 134 -17.38 4.09 -8.61
CA LYS A 134 -17.81 3.26 -7.47
C LYS A 134 -16.74 3.25 -6.37
N GLN A 135 -15.49 3.10 -6.75
CA GLN A 135 -14.37 3.11 -5.80
C GLN A 135 -14.28 4.46 -5.06
N ARG A 136 -14.35 5.58 -5.78
CA ARG A 136 -14.37 6.93 -5.20
C ARG A 136 -15.57 7.16 -4.30
N LEU A 137 -16.76 6.70 -4.68
CA LEU A 137 -17.95 6.77 -3.82
C LEU A 137 -17.78 5.94 -2.54
N GLY A 138 -17.14 4.76 -2.63
CA GLY A 138 -16.81 3.95 -1.47
C GLY A 138 -15.82 4.62 -0.52
N ILE A 139 -14.82 5.32 -1.07
CA ILE A 139 -13.89 6.13 -0.26
C ILE A 139 -14.66 7.29 0.42
N ALA A 140 -15.52 7.99 -0.32
CA ALA A 140 -16.37 9.04 0.25
C ALA A 140 -17.25 8.53 1.40
N GLN A 141 -17.87 7.37 1.23
CA GLN A 141 -18.64 6.67 2.26
C GLN A 141 -17.79 6.41 3.51
N ALA A 142 -16.58 5.87 3.33
CA ALA A 142 -15.70 5.52 4.43
C ALA A 142 -15.17 6.75 5.18
N LEU A 143 -15.16 7.94 4.56
CA LEU A 143 -14.62 9.18 5.11
C LEU A 143 -15.65 10.13 5.68
N VAL A 144 -16.94 10.00 5.31
CA VAL A 144 -17.98 11.02 5.60
C VAL A 144 -18.12 11.33 7.08
N HIS A 145 -17.87 10.39 7.96
CA HIS A 145 -17.92 10.55 9.41
C HIS A 145 -16.58 10.95 10.06
N LYS A 146 -15.57 11.31 9.24
CA LYS A 146 -14.25 11.77 9.66
C LYS A 146 -13.54 10.77 10.59
N PRO A 147 -13.29 9.53 10.12
CA PRO A 147 -12.70 8.48 10.94
C PRO A 147 -11.26 8.82 11.33
N LYS A 148 -10.79 8.24 12.44
CA LYS A 148 -9.36 8.30 12.84
C LYS A 148 -8.51 7.23 12.16
N LEU A 149 -9.14 6.13 11.76
CA LEU A 149 -8.53 5.03 11.03
C LEU A 149 -9.35 4.69 9.80
N LEU A 150 -8.72 4.71 8.64
CA LEU A 150 -9.29 4.30 7.38
C LEU A 150 -8.70 2.95 6.97
N LEU A 151 -9.55 1.95 6.83
CA LEU A 151 -9.20 0.60 6.40
C LEU A 151 -9.66 0.40 4.96
N LEU A 152 -8.75 0.01 4.06
CA LEU A 152 -9.05 -0.14 2.64
C LEU A 152 -8.60 -1.51 2.14
N ASP A 153 -9.52 -2.28 1.59
CA ASP A 153 -9.19 -3.57 0.99
C ASP A 153 -9.00 -3.42 -0.52
N GLU A 154 -7.74 -3.52 -0.98
CA GLU A 154 -7.35 -3.42 -2.40
C GLU A 154 -7.91 -2.15 -3.11
N PRO A 155 -7.68 -0.92 -2.58
CA PRO A 155 -8.40 0.29 -2.99
C PRO A 155 -8.19 0.70 -4.46
N VAL A 156 -7.15 0.19 -5.14
CA VAL A 156 -6.78 0.59 -6.50
C VAL A 156 -6.73 -0.57 -7.50
N SER A 157 -7.00 -1.80 -7.07
CA SER A 157 -6.80 -3.01 -7.89
C SER A 157 -7.67 -3.07 -9.16
N ALA A 158 -8.87 -2.48 -9.11
CA ALA A 158 -9.83 -2.50 -10.22
C ALA A 158 -9.78 -1.23 -11.10
N LEU A 159 -8.76 -0.39 -10.94
CA LEU A 159 -8.64 0.90 -11.62
C LEU A 159 -7.62 0.84 -12.75
N ASP A 160 -7.87 1.63 -13.80
CA ASP A 160 -6.89 1.94 -14.83
C ASP A 160 -5.73 2.80 -14.24
N PRO A 161 -4.60 2.95 -14.93
CA PRO A 161 -3.45 3.67 -14.38
C PRO A 161 -3.75 5.12 -13.97
N VAL A 162 -4.64 5.81 -14.69
CA VAL A 162 -5.02 7.21 -14.38
C VAL A 162 -5.86 7.25 -13.10
N GLY A 163 -6.94 6.48 -13.05
CA GLY A 163 -7.81 6.40 -11.87
C GLY A 163 -7.08 5.93 -10.62
N ARG A 164 -6.10 5.02 -10.78
CA ARG A 164 -5.22 4.57 -9.70
C ARG A 164 -4.43 5.75 -9.11
N ARG A 165 -3.76 6.53 -9.97
CA ARG A 165 -2.98 7.70 -9.55
C ARG A 165 -3.83 8.74 -8.84
N GLU A 166 -5.05 8.98 -9.34
CA GLU A 166 -5.98 9.93 -8.72
C GLU A 166 -6.42 9.48 -7.32
N VAL A 167 -6.74 8.18 -7.14
CA VAL A 167 -7.08 7.64 -5.82
C VAL A 167 -5.87 7.66 -4.88
N MET A 168 -4.67 7.36 -5.36
CA MET A 168 -3.46 7.44 -4.57
C MET A 168 -3.18 8.86 -4.07
N ASN A 169 -3.34 9.88 -4.92
CA ASN A 169 -3.19 11.27 -4.53
C ASN A 169 -4.23 11.67 -3.48
N LEU A 170 -5.49 11.27 -3.68
CA LEU A 170 -6.57 11.48 -2.71
C LEU A 170 -6.22 10.88 -1.34
N LEU A 171 -5.71 9.66 -1.30
CA LEU A 171 -5.33 9.00 -0.05
C LEU A 171 -4.15 9.69 0.65
N LYS A 172 -3.21 10.28 -0.10
CA LYS A 172 -2.15 11.11 0.49
C LYS A 172 -2.70 12.36 1.20
N GLU A 173 -3.70 13.02 0.61
CA GLU A 173 -4.37 14.17 1.26
C GLU A 173 -5.15 13.72 2.51
N VAL A 174 -5.82 12.57 2.45
CA VAL A 174 -6.54 12.00 3.60
C VAL A 174 -5.61 11.67 4.75
N GLN A 175 -4.40 11.19 4.46
CA GLN A 175 -3.40 10.80 5.47
C GLN A 175 -3.03 11.94 6.42
N GLU A 176 -3.09 13.20 5.99
CA GLU A 176 -2.79 14.35 6.84
C GLU A 176 -3.69 14.41 8.09
N GLN A 177 -4.90 13.86 8.00
CA GLN A 177 -5.90 13.92 9.07
C GLN A 177 -6.32 12.53 9.59
N THR A 178 -6.03 11.46 8.85
CA THR A 178 -6.52 10.11 9.14
C THR A 178 -5.38 9.10 8.99
N THR A 179 -5.27 8.15 9.91
CA THR A 179 -4.35 7.01 9.76
C THR A 179 -4.92 6.03 8.74
N ILE A 180 -4.09 5.52 7.85
CA ILE A 180 -4.52 4.62 6.77
C ILE A 180 -3.86 3.26 6.93
N LEU A 181 -4.65 2.19 6.85
CA LEU A 181 -4.19 0.82 6.64
C LEU A 181 -4.88 0.26 5.40
N TYR A 182 -4.11 -0.12 4.40
CA TYR A 182 -4.68 -0.68 3.19
C TYR A 182 -3.98 -1.98 2.78
N SER A 183 -4.77 -2.91 2.24
CA SER A 183 -4.21 -4.10 1.62
C SER A 183 -3.84 -3.82 0.17
N THR A 184 -2.76 -4.43 -0.30
CA THR A 184 -2.41 -4.41 -1.72
C THR A 184 -1.53 -5.60 -2.10
N HIS A 185 -1.61 -6.00 -3.36
CA HIS A 185 -0.65 -6.88 -4.04
C HIS A 185 0.18 -6.11 -5.07
N ILE A 186 -0.05 -4.80 -5.25
CA ILE A 186 0.66 -3.93 -6.21
C ILE A 186 1.78 -3.21 -5.47
N LEU A 187 2.98 -3.77 -5.56
CA LEU A 187 4.12 -3.35 -4.74
C LEU A 187 4.65 -1.96 -5.11
N ASN A 188 4.61 -1.60 -6.40
CA ASN A 188 5.04 -0.27 -6.84
C ASN A 188 4.18 0.85 -6.25
N ASP A 189 2.85 0.63 -6.17
CA ASP A 189 1.94 1.59 -5.54
C ASP A 189 2.21 1.72 -4.05
N ALA A 190 2.54 0.59 -3.40
CA ALA A 190 2.92 0.59 -1.99
C ALA A 190 4.19 1.41 -1.74
N GLU A 191 5.19 1.36 -2.61
CA GLU A 191 6.41 2.17 -2.48
C GLU A 191 6.17 3.68 -2.49
N GLU A 192 5.17 4.13 -3.25
CA GLU A 192 4.85 5.56 -3.35
C GLU A 192 4.01 6.11 -2.20
N MET A 193 3.19 5.27 -1.58
CA MET A 193 2.16 5.71 -0.63
C MET A 193 2.44 5.37 0.83
N THR A 194 3.46 4.56 1.09
CA THR A 194 3.56 3.86 2.37
C THR A 194 4.68 4.38 3.25
N ASP A 195 4.36 4.68 4.50
CA ASP A 195 5.34 4.96 5.55
C ASP A 195 5.76 3.67 6.26
N GLN A 196 4.79 2.74 6.46
CA GLN A 196 4.95 1.50 7.23
C GLN A 196 4.51 0.29 6.41
N LEU A 197 5.18 -0.83 6.62
CA LEU A 197 4.89 -2.10 5.96
C LEU A 197 4.53 -3.18 6.98
N LEU A 198 3.53 -3.99 6.62
CA LEU A 198 3.17 -5.23 7.29
C LEU A 198 3.14 -6.34 6.22
N PHE A 199 4.11 -7.25 6.24
CA PHE A 199 4.13 -8.40 5.33
C PHE A 199 3.44 -9.60 5.96
N LEU A 200 2.36 -10.02 5.34
CA LEU A 200 1.53 -11.14 5.79
C LEU A 200 1.75 -12.36 4.89
N ARG A 201 2.08 -13.50 5.49
CA ARG A 201 2.17 -14.81 4.82
C ARG A 201 1.57 -15.88 5.72
N ASP A 202 0.71 -16.73 5.14
CA ASP A 202 0.07 -17.85 5.83
C ASP A 202 -0.59 -17.45 7.17
N GLY A 203 -1.21 -16.28 7.19
CA GLY A 203 -1.88 -15.72 8.36
C GLY A 203 -0.96 -15.08 9.41
N GLN A 204 0.35 -15.05 9.21
CA GLN A 204 1.33 -14.51 10.16
C GLN A 204 2.07 -13.29 9.60
N LEU A 205 2.46 -12.37 10.46
CA LEU A 205 3.36 -11.27 10.10
C LEU A 205 4.79 -11.81 10.04
N VAL A 206 5.39 -11.78 8.84
CA VAL A 206 6.76 -12.23 8.61
C VAL A 206 7.78 -11.09 8.60
N GLU A 207 7.33 -9.86 8.34
CA GLU A 207 8.14 -8.65 8.42
C GLU A 207 7.24 -7.44 8.71
N GLN A 208 7.76 -6.45 9.46
CA GLN A 208 7.07 -5.20 9.74
C GLN A 208 8.04 -4.07 10.06
N GLY A 209 7.66 -2.84 9.73
CA GLY A 209 8.44 -1.65 10.07
C GLY A 209 8.25 -0.51 9.06
N SER A 210 9.02 0.57 9.22
CA SER A 210 9.01 1.63 8.22
C SER A 210 9.54 1.12 6.87
N LEU A 211 8.99 1.66 5.78
CA LEU A 211 9.43 1.32 4.42
C LEU A 211 10.96 1.44 4.28
N GLN A 212 11.52 2.52 4.82
CA GLN A 212 12.96 2.74 4.78
C GLN A 212 13.73 1.64 5.52
N ARG A 213 13.33 1.32 6.75
CA ARG A 213 14.00 0.30 7.56
C ARG A 213 13.93 -1.09 6.95
N VAL A 214 12.76 -1.43 6.35
CA VAL A 214 12.61 -2.72 5.66
C VAL A 214 13.51 -2.76 4.43
N LYS A 215 13.56 -1.67 3.63
CA LYS A 215 14.48 -1.59 2.49
C LYS A 215 15.95 -1.70 2.91
N GLU A 216 16.37 -1.02 3.96
CA GLU A 216 17.74 -1.10 4.50
C GLU A 216 18.10 -2.52 4.96
N LYS A 217 17.17 -3.22 5.62
CA LYS A 217 17.39 -4.59 6.11
C LYS A 217 17.62 -5.60 4.98
N PHE A 218 16.92 -5.44 3.87
CA PHE A 218 17.01 -6.34 2.71
C PHE A 218 17.91 -5.81 1.60
N GLN A 219 18.59 -4.68 1.85
CA GLN A 219 19.44 -4.05 0.87
C GLN A 219 20.64 -4.92 0.56
N GLU A 220 20.75 -5.35 -0.68
CA GLU A 220 21.99 -5.75 -1.30
C GLU A 220 22.51 -4.53 -2.07
N PRO A 221 23.49 -3.79 -1.51
CA PRO A 221 23.97 -2.59 -2.16
C PRO A 221 24.63 -2.96 -3.48
N ARG A 222 24.04 -2.53 -4.58
CA ARG A 222 24.58 -2.71 -5.93
C ARG A 222 24.42 -1.43 -6.75
N TYR A 223 25.32 -1.24 -7.70
CA TYR A 223 25.16 -0.20 -8.69
C TYR A 223 24.58 -0.80 -9.96
N LYS A 224 23.64 -0.09 -10.57
CA LYS A 224 23.08 -0.41 -11.88
C LYS A 224 23.64 0.56 -12.88
N ILE A 225 24.27 0.03 -13.93
CA ILE A 225 24.82 0.78 -15.04
C ILE A 225 24.03 0.41 -16.27
N THR A 226 23.52 1.39 -17.00
CA THR A 226 22.84 1.19 -18.27
C THR A 226 23.73 1.75 -19.38
N PHE A 227 24.15 0.89 -20.29
CA PHE A 227 24.94 1.23 -21.45
C PHE A 227 24.05 1.47 -22.67
N SER A 228 24.55 2.23 -23.67
CA SER A 228 23.83 2.42 -24.93
C SER A 228 23.69 1.11 -25.71
N HIS A 229 24.71 0.23 -25.66
CA HIS A 229 24.74 -1.02 -26.40
C HIS A 229 25.09 -2.23 -25.54
N GLU A 230 24.56 -3.40 -25.91
CA GLU A 230 24.83 -4.66 -25.20
C GLU A 230 26.31 -5.07 -25.24
N ASN A 231 27.01 -4.77 -26.34
CA ASN A 231 28.43 -5.09 -26.49
C ASN A 231 29.31 -4.33 -25.49
N GLU A 232 28.97 -3.09 -25.16
CA GLU A 232 29.69 -2.28 -24.17
C GLU A 232 29.48 -2.82 -22.77
N ALA A 233 28.26 -3.23 -22.46
CA ALA A 233 27.94 -3.90 -21.19
C ALA A 233 28.71 -5.22 -21.04
N GLN A 234 28.87 -5.98 -22.13
CA GLN A 234 29.66 -7.21 -22.13
C GLN A 234 31.13 -6.91 -21.90
N GLN A 235 31.71 -5.98 -22.67
CA GLN A 235 33.13 -5.60 -22.53
C GLN A 235 33.44 -5.07 -21.12
N PHE A 236 32.56 -4.23 -20.57
CA PHE A 236 32.72 -3.76 -19.19
C PHE A 236 32.73 -4.94 -18.19
N THR A 237 31.81 -5.90 -18.33
CA THR A 237 31.75 -7.08 -17.46
C THR A 237 33.03 -7.93 -17.54
N GLU A 238 33.61 -8.07 -18.74
CA GLU A 238 34.83 -8.87 -18.94
C GLU A 238 36.10 -8.15 -18.45
N GLN A 239 36.12 -6.82 -18.45
CA GLN A 239 37.33 -6.02 -18.12
C GLN A 239 37.35 -5.50 -16.68
N THR A 240 36.21 -5.47 -16.02
CA THR A 240 36.12 -4.97 -14.63
C THR A 240 36.62 -5.99 -13.64
N ALA A 241 37.27 -5.51 -12.56
CA ALA A 241 37.61 -6.34 -11.41
C ALA A 241 36.47 -6.53 -10.41
N PHE A 242 35.35 -5.85 -10.62
CA PHE A 242 34.19 -5.90 -9.74
C PHE A 242 33.34 -7.15 -10.01
N GLN A 243 32.67 -7.65 -8.98
CA GLN A 243 31.65 -8.68 -9.18
C GLN A 243 30.43 -8.09 -9.89
N THR A 244 30.07 -8.68 -11.02
CA THR A 244 29.02 -8.15 -11.88
C THR A 244 28.04 -9.22 -12.33
N GLN A 245 26.79 -8.81 -12.51
CA GLN A 245 25.74 -9.57 -13.18
C GLN A 245 25.25 -8.75 -14.37
N ARG A 246 25.11 -9.36 -15.55
CA ARG A 246 24.70 -8.66 -16.77
C ARG A 246 23.31 -9.12 -17.24
N ALA A 247 22.49 -8.16 -17.61
CA ALA A 247 21.21 -8.38 -18.28
C ALA A 247 21.09 -7.44 -19.48
N LYS A 248 21.35 -7.96 -20.69
CA LYS A 248 21.41 -7.17 -21.95
C LYS A 248 22.42 -6.02 -21.84
N ASN A 249 21.94 -4.78 -21.99
CA ASN A 249 22.74 -3.55 -21.90
C ASN A 249 22.84 -2.99 -20.46
N ILE A 250 22.42 -3.75 -19.45
CA ILE A 250 22.47 -3.37 -18.04
C ILE A 250 23.49 -4.25 -17.33
N VAL A 251 24.34 -3.61 -16.52
CA VAL A 251 25.29 -4.31 -15.62
C VAL A 251 24.99 -3.91 -14.18
N TYR A 252 24.85 -4.90 -13.33
CA TYR A 252 24.78 -4.73 -11.88
C TYR A 252 26.16 -5.00 -11.30
N VAL A 253 26.67 -4.06 -10.53
CA VAL A 253 27.95 -4.18 -9.82
C VAL A 253 27.66 -4.36 -8.34
N GLU A 254 28.04 -5.48 -7.78
CA GLU A 254 27.84 -5.78 -6.36
C GLU A 254 28.75 -4.91 -5.49
N VAL A 255 28.22 -4.41 -4.37
CA VAL A 255 29.00 -3.65 -3.39
C VAL A 255 29.24 -4.52 -2.17
N LEU A 256 30.43 -5.07 -2.06
CA LEU A 256 30.87 -5.91 -0.93
C LEU A 256 31.75 -5.08 -0.01
N GLU A 257 31.48 -5.09 1.30
CA GLU A 257 32.26 -4.33 2.30
C GLU A 257 32.45 -2.85 1.94
N ASN A 258 31.39 -2.21 1.41
CA ASN A 258 31.40 -0.84 0.90
C ASN A 258 32.30 -0.58 -0.33
N ARG A 259 32.67 -1.61 -1.09
CA ARG A 259 33.45 -1.49 -2.34
C ARG A 259 32.77 -2.20 -3.50
N PRO A 260 32.82 -1.63 -4.74
CA PRO A 260 33.38 -0.31 -5.04
C PRO A 260 32.53 0.83 -4.45
N THR A 261 33.17 1.95 -4.19
CA THR A 261 32.42 3.21 -3.96
C THR A 261 31.89 3.74 -5.30
N MET A 262 30.85 4.59 -5.27
CA MET A 262 30.35 5.25 -6.49
C MET A 262 31.47 6.01 -7.21
N GLN A 263 32.36 6.66 -6.47
CA GLN A 263 33.50 7.37 -7.04
C GLN A 263 34.45 6.45 -7.81
N GLN A 264 34.79 5.29 -7.25
CA GLN A 264 35.65 4.30 -7.92
C GLN A 264 35.00 3.78 -9.19
N LEU A 265 33.70 3.48 -9.13
CA LEU A 265 32.94 3.04 -10.30
C LEU A 265 32.92 4.10 -11.41
N LEU A 266 32.61 5.35 -11.06
CA LEU A 266 32.59 6.45 -12.01
C LEU A 266 33.99 6.73 -12.62
N GLN A 267 35.07 6.63 -11.83
CA GLN A 267 36.43 6.77 -12.35
C GLN A 267 36.75 5.71 -13.41
N GLN A 268 36.34 4.44 -13.18
CA GLN A 268 36.55 3.37 -14.16
C GLN A 268 35.72 3.62 -15.44
N LEU A 269 34.47 4.06 -15.30
CA LEU A 269 33.60 4.34 -16.45
C LEU A 269 34.13 5.51 -17.29
N VAL A 270 34.61 6.59 -16.67
CA VAL A 270 35.17 7.75 -17.37
C VAL A 270 36.48 7.39 -18.10
N ALA A 271 37.26 6.45 -17.58
CA ALA A 271 38.49 6.00 -18.22
C ALA A 271 38.24 5.03 -19.40
N SER A 272 37.00 4.61 -19.63
CA SER A 272 36.64 3.65 -20.68
C SER A 272 35.90 4.34 -21.83
N PRO A 273 35.94 3.76 -23.05
CA PRO A 273 35.31 4.33 -24.25
C PRO A 273 33.81 4.01 -24.34
N TYR A 274 33.16 3.61 -23.23
CA TYR A 274 31.76 3.17 -23.23
C TYR A 274 30.80 4.34 -23.17
N ASP A 275 29.70 4.25 -23.91
CA ASP A 275 28.60 5.20 -23.85
C ASP A 275 27.60 4.78 -22.76
N VAL A 276 27.69 5.47 -21.61
CA VAL A 276 26.92 5.18 -20.41
C VAL A 276 25.70 6.10 -20.32
N LEU A 277 24.51 5.54 -20.41
CA LEU A 277 23.25 6.28 -20.31
C LEU A 277 22.88 6.64 -18.87
N LYS A 278 23.14 5.73 -17.92
CA LYS A 278 22.72 5.91 -16.52
C LYS A 278 23.59 5.10 -15.56
N VAL A 279 23.93 5.72 -14.44
CA VAL A 279 24.52 5.04 -13.28
C VAL A 279 23.68 5.39 -12.07
N GLU A 280 23.19 4.38 -11.36
CA GLU A 280 22.39 4.58 -10.16
C GLU A 280 22.75 3.56 -9.07
N ARG A 281 22.66 3.98 -7.80
CA ARG A 281 22.72 3.04 -6.69
C ARG A 281 21.36 2.39 -6.57
N GLN A 282 21.28 1.08 -6.75
CA GLN A 282 20.04 0.34 -6.62
C GLN A 282 19.81 0.01 -5.14
N THR A 283 18.63 0.34 -4.64
CA THR A 283 18.10 -0.16 -3.38
C THR A 283 17.15 -1.31 -3.69
N ALA A 284 16.98 -2.25 -2.77
CA ALA A 284 16.02 -3.32 -2.95
C ALA A 284 14.61 -2.76 -3.22
N SER A 285 13.97 -3.21 -4.29
CA SER A 285 12.57 -2.91 -4.55
C SER A 285 11.68 -3.69 -3.58
N LEU A 286 10.45 -3.21 -3.34
CA LEU A 286 9.49 -4.00 -2.54
C LEU A 286 9.19 -5.37 -3.19
N GLU A 287 9.32 -5.48 -4.50
CA GLU A 287 9.14 -6.74 -5.22
C GLU A 287 10.25 -7.75 -4.87
N GLU A 288 11.52 -7.33 -4.88
CA GLU A 288 12.65 -8.16 -4.47
C GLU A 288 12.55 -8.57 -2.99
N ILE A 289 12.15 -7.63 -2.13
CA ILE A 289 11.92 -7.90 -0.70
C ILE A 289 10.78 -8.90 -0.52
N PHE A 290 9.67 -8.71 -1.23
CA PHE A 290 8.52 -9.60 -1.18
C PHE A 290 8.90 -11.03 -1.58
N MET A 291 9.65 -11.21 -2.67
CA MET A 291 10.11 -12.51 -3.13
C MET A 291 11.02 -13.20 -2.10
N LYS A 292 11.94 -12.45 -1.48
CA LYS A 292 12.79 -12.97 -0.39
C LYS A 292 11.97 -13.37 0.84
N VAL A 293 11.03 -12.53 1.26
CA VAL A 293 10.18 -12.77 2.43
C VAL A 293 9.16 -13.88 2.15
N ALA A 294 8.65 -13.99 0.93
CA ALA A 294 7.75 -15.05 0.50
C ALA A 294 8.43 -16.43 0.37
N GLY A 295 9.78 -16.47 0.41
CA GLY A 295 10.54 -17.72 0.31
C GLY A 295 10.61 -18.30 -1.11
N GLU A 296 10.23 -17.52 -2.11
CA GLU A 296 10.46 -17.84 -3.51
C GLU A 296 11.87 -17.38 -3.87
N ASN A 297 12.81 -18.30 -3.97
CA ASN A 297 14.14 -18.01 -4.53
C ASN A 297 13.92 -17.53 -5.97
N ALA A 298 13.99 -16.25 -6.19
CA ALA A 298 14.05 -15.67 -7.51
C ALA A 298 15.34 -16.13 -8.19
N THR A 299 15.27 -17.23 -8.91
CA THR A 299 16.23 -17.53 -9.97
C THR A 299 15.85 -16.59 -11.12
N ILE A 300 16.56 -15.48 -11.25
CA ILE A 300 16.55 -14.61 -12.43
C ILE A 300 17.47 -15.19 -13.49
#